data_469c6e79470453925b474734390ed845
#
_entry.id   469c6e79470453925b474734390ed845
#
_cell.length_a   1.000
_cell.length_b   1.000
_cell.length_c   1.000
_cell.angle_alpha   90.00
_cell.angle_beta   90.00
_cell.angle_gamma   90.00
#
_symmetry.space_group_name_H-M   'P 1'
#
loop_
_entity.id
_entity.type
_entity.pdbx_description
1 polymer ?
#
loop_
_entity_poly.entity_id
_entity_poly.type
_entity_poly.pdbx_seq_one_letter_code
_entity_poly.pdbx_strand_id
1 'polypeptide(L)'
;MNKHFNGEWNFAPKTAWIIFLAMIFGNFMAILDIQIVASSLNEIQAGMSASRYEVTWVQTVYLIAEIIAIPMSSIVSRILSTRIYYTICAIGFTISSLLCALAWNLESLLVFRAIQGFMGGGMIPTSMTALFILFPEVKRSLPLVVFGMVSTLGPAIGPTIGGWLTNNFSWHWMFLINIVPGIIIATIIFSGPSIDKPNHALIKTMDWIALIGMAMFLGGLEYFLDEGARHDWFVDTGVRFAFIICVIGAFIFFSRSFTQAHPLLDLSVFKNKNFTLSSIITFVIGMALYGLGYMIPVFLGQVREMNSSQIGHIMMVTGIVMFLFAPLLAWLIPNFDTRKTVFVGMLLAGFGVWLNSHLSIQSDYDFMFWPQVYRGIGLMICLIVVSHLAMSTLPLSKVADASGIYNLMRNIGGAVGLALINSSLDWLTAIHVTQLNQYMTPKNWIFIERLDQLTAQYQHVGADAQRIALSVIYRDIHYQALTSSFNDLLRLLSVIMIITAFLTIFMDRAKKMNI
;
A
#
# COMPACT_ATOMS: atom_id res chain seq x y z
N MET A 1 7.44 -2.54 -35.36
CA MET A 1 6.35 -2.24 -34.44
C MET A 1 5.10 -3.14 -34.60
N ASN A 2 5.01 -3.97 -35.65
CA ASN A 2 3.84 -4.84 -35.91
C ASN A 2 3.92 -6.27 -35.34
N LYS A 3 5.01 -6.70 -34.70
CA LYS A 3 5.17 -8.09 -34.20
C LYS A 3 4.34 -8.43 -32.97
N HIS A 4 4.01 -7.44 -32.13
CA HIS A 4 3.20 -7.67 -30.92
C HIS A 4 1.75 -8.07 -31.19
N PHE A 5 1.20 -7.71 -32.36
CA PHE A 5 -0.17 -8.07 -32.73
C PHE A 5 -0.30 -9.50 -33.27
N ASN A 6 0.81 -10.12 -33.69
CA ASN A 6 0.80 -11.46 -34.30
C ASN A 6 1.12 -12.59 -33.31
N GLY A 7 1.14 -12.35 -32.00
CA GLY A 7 1.44 -13.37 -30.98
C GLY A 7 2.92 -13.80 -30.94
N GLU A 8 3.80 -13.12 -31.67
CA GLU A 8 5.24 -13.42 -31.71
C GLU A 8 5.97 -12.81 -30.50
N TRP A 9 6.93 -13.58 -29.98
CA TRP A 9 7.79 -13.14 -28.89
C TRP A 9 8.88 -12.20 -29.39
N ASN A 10 9.14 -11.10 -28.67
CA ASN A 10 10.29 -10.24 -28.95
C ASN A 10 11.62 -10.88 -28.51
N PHE A 11 11.55 -11.81 -27.54
CA PHE A 11 12.68 -12.52 -26.94
C PHE A 11 12.37 -14.02 -26.85
N ALA A 12 13.40 -14.84 -26.69
CA ALA A 12 13.18 -16.23 -26.34
C ALA A 12 12.31 -16.33 -25.06
N PRO A 13 11.26 -17.17 -25.02
CA PRO A 13 10.34 -17.24 -23.89
C PRO A 13 11.03 -17.42 -22.53
N LYS A 14 12.06 -18.25 -22.47
CA LYS A 14 12.85 -18.47 -21.26
C LYS A 14 13.53 -17.18 -20.76
N THR A 15 14.12 -16.42 -21.67
CA THR A 15 14.80 -15.16 -21.33
C THR A 15 13.81 -14.10 -20.84
N ALA A 16 12.64 -13.99 -21.50
CA ALA A 16 11.57 -13.08 -21.07
C ALA A 16 11.11 -13.39 -19.64
N TRP A 17 10.92 -14.68 -19.31
CA TRP A 17 10.54 -15.11 -17.97
C TRP A 17 11.63 -14.87 -16.93
N ILE A 18 12.90 -15.11 -17.21
CA ILE A 18 14.00 -14.89 -16.27
C ILE A 18 14.10 -13.41 -15.91
N ILE A 19 14.08 -12.50 -16.91
CA ILE A 19 14.13 -11.06 -16.67
C ILE A 19 12.91 -10.60 -15.88
N PHE A 20 11.72 -11.05 -16.28
CA PHE A 20 10.48 -10.68 -15.63
C PHE A 20 10.43 -11.15 -14.18
N LEU A 21 10.80 -12.39 -13.89
CA LEU A 21 10.84 -12.91 -12.51
C LEU A 21 11.86 -12.16 -11.66
N ALA A 22 13.02 -11.80 -12.21
CA ALA A 22 14.00 -10.98 -11.50
C ALA A 22 13.42 -9.59 -11.17
N MET A 23 12.75 -8.93 -12.13
CA MET A 23 12.11 -7.62 -11.89
C MET A 23 10.96 -7.70 -10.88
N ILE A 24 10.14 -8.74 -10.95
CA ILE A 24 9.05 -8.93 -9.98
C ILE A 24 9.59 -9.22 -8.58
N PHE A 25 10.67 -10.00 -8.47
CA PHE A 25 11.26 -10.26 -7.17
C PHE A 25 11.87 -8.99 -6.55
N GLY A 26 12.42 -8.09 -7.36
CA GLY A 26 12.83 -6.76 -6.89
C GLY A 26 11.65 -5.88 -6.47
N ASN A 27 10.54 -5.92 -7.20
CA ASN A 27 9.29 -5.27 -6.79
C ASN A 27 8.79 -5.82 -5.44
N PHE A 28 8.81 -7.14 -5.26
CA PHE A 28 8.49 -7.77 -3.98
C PHE A 28 9.38 -7.26 -2.85
N MET A 29 10.68 -7.17 -3.08
CA MET A 29 11.67 -6.70 -2.11
C MET A 29 11.37 -5.26 -1.67
N ALA A 30 11.03 -4.36 -2.60
CA ALA A 30 10.67 -2.98 -2.27
C ALA A 30 9.37 -2.90 -1.43
N ILE A 31 8.33 -3.65 -1.80
CA ILE A 31 7.06 -3.69 -1.07
C ILE A 31 7.24 -4.35 0.32
N LEU A 32 8.03 -5.41 0.39
CA LEU A 32 8.32 -6.13 1.63
C LEU A 32 9.05 -5.22 2.63
N ASP A 33 10.03 -4.45 2.17
CA ASP A 33 10.82 -3.52 2.99
C ASP A 33 9.94 -2.50 3.73
N ILE A 34 8.92 -1.95 3.07
CA ILE A 34 7.95 -1.03 3.69
C ILE A 34 7.25 -1.70 4.88
N GLN A 35 6.81 -2.94 4.68
CA GLN A 35 6.01 -3.65 5.69
C GLN A 35 6.85 -4.19 6.86
N ILE A 36 8.06 -4.64 6.58
CA ILE A 36 9.00 -5.09 7.61
C ILE A 36 9.33 -3.92 8.55
N VAL A 37 9.68 -2.76 7.99
CA VAL A 37 10.03 -1.57 8.78
C VAL A 37 8.84 -1.06 9.57
N ALA A 38 7.65 -0.98 8.95
CA ALA A 38 6.43 -0.54 9.63
C ALA A 38 6.09 -1.38 10.87
N SER A 39 6.32 -2.69 10.80
CA SER A 39 6.03 -3.61 11.92
C SER A 39 7.08 -3.60 13.03
N SER A 40 8.23 -2.96 12.81
CA SER A 40 9.38 -3.01 13.70
C SER A 40 9.91 -1.62 14.08
N LEU A 41 9.04 -0.61 14.03
CA LEU A 41 9.41 0.77 14.39
C LEU A 41 9.84 0.90 15.86
N ASN A 42 9.27 0.11 16.78
CA ASN A 42 9.62 0.14 18.19
C ASN A 42 11.07 -0.30 18.43
N GLU A 43 11.55 -1.28 17.70
CA GLU A 43 12.91 -1.79 17.79
C GLU A 43 13.93 -0.79 17.21
N ILE A 44 13.55 -0.10 16.12
CA ILE A 44 14.35 1.00 15.57
C ILE A 44 14.38 2.17 16.56
N GLN A 45 13.23 2.52 17.16
CA GLN A 45 13.13 3.56 18.19
C GLN A 45 14.09 3.32 19.34
N ALA A 46 14.08 2.10 19.87
CA ALA A 46 14.99 1.71 20.94
C ALA A 46 16.47 1.73 20.49
N GLY A 47 16.76 1.20 19.30
CA GLY A 47 18.12 1.13 18.76
C GLY A 47 18.74 2.49 18.44
N MET A 48 17.92 3.47 18.02
CA MET A 48 18.36 4.82 17.67
C MET A 48 18.16 5.84 18.80
N SER A 49 17.63 5.42 19.98
CA SER A 49 17.29 6.30 21.11
C SER A 49 16.38 7.47 20.67
N ALA A 50 15.50 7.19 19.70
CA ALA A 50 14.60 8.18 19.13
C ALA A 50 13.30 8.31 19.95
N SER A 51 12.65 9.46 19.88
CA SER A 51 11.30 9.63 20.42
C SER A 51 10.28 8.88 19.55
N ARG A 52 9.09 8.64 20.10
CA ARG A 52 7.99 7.98 19.39
C ARG A 52 7.56 8.73 18.12
N TYR A 53 7.67 10.07 18.13
CA TYR A 53 7.34 10.90 16.97
C TYR A 53 8.44 10.88 15.91
N GLU A 54 9.70 10.92 16.33
CA GLU A 54 10.83 10.94 15.40
C GLU A 54 11.00 9.64 14.64
N VAL A 55 10.76 8.48 15.27
CA VAL A 55 10.93 7.18 14.60
C VAL A 55 9.95 6.97 13.43
N THR A 56 8.77 7.59 13.47
CA THR A 56 7.79 7.49 12.38
C THR A 56 8.33 8.06 11.06
N TRP A 57 9.21 9.05 11.14
CA TRP A 57 9.88 9.62 9.98
C TRP A 57 10.68 8.60 9.15
N VAL A 58 11.13 7.51 9.77
CA VAL A 58 11.82 6.42 9.06
C VAL A 58 10.94 5.84 7.95
N GLN A 59 9.64 5.80 8.15
CA GLN A 59 8.67 5.35 7.14
C GLN A 59 8.19 6.50 6.26
N THR A 60 7.82 7.64 6.83
CA THR A 60 7.29 8.80 6.12
C THR A 60 8.23 9.29 5.03
N VAL A 61 9.54 9.43 5.32
CA VAL A 61 10.55 9.87 4.34
C VAL A 61 10.70 8.88 3.18
N TYR A 62 10.63 7.57 3.46
CA TYR A 62 10.63 6.55 2.42
C TYR A 62 9.41 6.71 1.49
N LEU A 63 8.20 6.84 2.05
CA LEU A 63 6.96 6.97 1.28
C LEU A 63 6.91 8.26 0.46
N ILE A 64 7.40 9.38 1.00
CA ILE A 64 7.53 10.65 0.26
C ILE A 64 8.46 10.47 -0.95
N ALA A 65 9.61 9.84 -0.76
CA ALA A 65 10.56 9.61 -1.84
C ALA A 65 10.01 8.63 -2.88
N GLU A 66 9.33 7.57 -2.44
CA GLU A 66 8.69 6.57 -3.29
C GLU A 66 7.61 7.19 -4.17
N ILE A 67 6.69 7.97 -3.60
CA ILE A 67 5.56 8.54 -4.35
C ILE A 67 6.03 9.52 -5.43
N ILE A 68 7.14 10.22 -5.22
CA ILE A 68 7.78 11.09 -6.21
C ILE A 68 8.44 10.24 -7.32
N ALA A 69 9.11 9.15 -6.96
CA ALA A 69 9.84 8.30 -7.90
C ALA A 69 8.92 7.50 -8.84
N ILE A 70 7.73 7.09 -8.36
CA ILE A 70 6.77 6.29 -9.12
C ILE A 70 6.44 6.93 -10.49
N PRO A 71 5.90 8.15 -10.58
CA PRO A 71 5.58 8.75 -11.87
C PRO A 71 6.84 9.16 -12.65
N MET A 72 7.92 9.52 -11.99
CA MET A 72 9.19 9.87 -12.62
C MET A 72 9.81 8.68 -13.35
N SER A 73 9.55 7.46 -12.89
CA SER A 73 10.07 6.23 -13.50
C SER A 73 9.68 6.07 -14.97
N SER A 74 8.51 6.58 -15.38
CA SER A 74 8.01 6.47 -16.74
C SER A 74 8.89 7.21 -17.74
N ILE A 75 9.35 8.40 -17.40
CA ILE A 75 10.22 9.20 -18.28
C ILE A 75 11.67 8.75 -18.21
N VAL A 76 12.18 8.45 -17.00
CA VAL A 76 13.57 8.05 -16.81
C VAL A 76 13.83 6.68 -17.46
N SER A 77 12.89 5.74 -17.39
CA SER A 77 13.01 4.45 -18.08
C SER A 77 13.03 4.61 -19.61
N ARG A 78 12.32 5.57 -20.18
CA ARG A 78 12.38 5.86 -21.63
C ARG A 78 13.70 6.53 -22.04
N ILE A 79 14.28 7.36 -21.17
CA ILE A 79 15.58 8.02 -21.41
C ILE A 79 16.73 7.01 -21.40
N LEU A 80 16.79 6.16 -20.38
CA LEU A 80 17.90 5.25 -20.10
C LEU A 80 17.71 3.84 -20.68
N SER A 81 16.55 3.44 -21.06
CA SER A 81 15.95 2.11 -21.24
C SER A 81 15.48 1.47 -19.94
N THR A 82 14.43 0.67 -20.05
CA THR A 82 13.82 -0.07 -18.93
C THR A 82 14.84 -0.94 -18.18
N ARG A 83 15.74 -1.62 -18.92
CA ARG A 83 16.80 -2.46 -18.36
C ARG A 83 17.79 -1.66 -17.51
N ILE A 84 18.36 -0.59 -18.06
CA ILE A 84 19.40 0.21 -17.37
C ILE A 84 18.79 0.91 -16.17
N TYR A 85 17.63 1.54 -16.33
CA TYR A 85 16.95 2.23 -15.24
C TYR A 85 16.64 1.29 -14.08
N TYR A 86 16.05 0.12 -14.37
CA TYR A 86 15.76 -0.88 -13.33
C TYR A 86 17.03 -1.37 -12.63
N THR A 87 18.11 -1.60 -13.38
CA THR A 87 19.40 -1.99 -12.78
C THR A 87 19.94 -0.92 -11.82
N ILE A 88 19.86 0.37 -12.20
CA ILE A 88 20.26 1.49 -11.33
C ILE A 88 19.40 1.50 -10.07
N CYS A 89 18.08 1.34 -10.21
CA CYS A 89 17.16 1.28 -9.07
C CYS A 89 17.49 0.10 -8.14
N ALA A 90 17.73 -1.10 -8.68
CA ALA A 90 18.06 -2.28 -7.89
C ALA A 90 19.39 -2.13 -7.15
N ILE A 91 20.43 -1.61 -7.80
CA ILE A 91 21.73 -1.33 -7.18
C ILE A 91 21.58 -0.24 -6.11
N GLY A 92 20.91 0.86 -6.43
CA GLY A 92 20.69 1.98 -5.51
C GLY A 92 19.90 1.55 -4.28
N PHE A 93 18.83 0.74 -4.46
CA PHE A 93 18.06 0.17 -3.37
C PHE A 93 18.92 -0.75 -2.47
N THR A 94 19.74 -1.59 -3.08
CA THR A 94 20.61 -2.51 -2.34
C THR A 94 21.70 -1.76 -1.54
N ILE A 95 22.34 -0.76 -2.16
CA ILE A 95 23.34 0.06 -1.47
C ILE A 95 22.70 0.86 -0.34
N SER A 96 21.56 1.51 -0.58
CA SER A 96 20.86 2.26 0.47
C SER A 96 20.35 1.35 1.59
N SER A 97 19.92 0.11 1.31
CA SER A 97 19.63 -0.90 2.33
C SER A 97 20.84 -1.19 3.22
N LEU A 98 22.03 -1.38 2.63
CA LEU A 98 23.26 -1.55 3.40
C LEU A 98 23.57 -0.32 4.26
N LEU A 99 23.43 0.88 3.70
CA LEU A 99 23.64 2.13 4.43
C LEU A 99 22.63 2.32 5.58
N CYS A 100 21.37 1.95 5.40
CA CYS A 100 20.37 1.93 6.47
C CYS A 100 20.77 1.01 7.61
N ALA A 101 21.29 -0.18 7.28
CA ALA A 101 21.79 -1.13 8.29
C ALA A 101 23.06 -0.62 9.02
N LEU A 102 23.82 0.26 8.43
CA LEU A 102 25.04 0.86 8.99
C LEU A 102 24.81 2.27 9.55
N ALA A 103 23.56 2.73 9.62
CA ALA A 103 23.24 4.07 10.10
C ALA A 103 23.68 4.25 11.57
N TRP A 104 24.32 5.38 11.86
CA TRP A 104 24.90 5.67 13.18
C TRP A 104 24.04 6.61 14.04
N ASN A 105 23.05 7.26 13.44
CA ASN A 105 22.03 8.10 14.11
C ASN A 105 20.77 8.13 13.26
N LEU A 106 19.70 8.72 13.83
CA LEU A 106 18.39 8.80 13.15
C LEU A 106 18.48 9.61 11.85
N GLU A 107 19.18 10.75 11.83
CA GLU A 107 19.27 11.60 10.65
C GLU A 107 19.94 10.87 9.47
N SER A 108 21.01 10.11 9.73
CA SER A 108 21.66 9.29 8.69
C SER A 108 20.71 8.22 8.18
N LEU A 109 19.95 7.57 9.06
CA LEU A 109 18.94 6.58 8.67
C LEU A 109 17.86 7.22 7.79
N LEU A 110 17.36 8.42 8.13
CA LEU A 110 16.35 9.13 7.34
C LEU A 110 16.85 9.46 5.93
N VAL A 111 18.08 9.95 5.80
CA VAL A 111 18.68 10.23 4.47
C VAL A 111 18.79 8.95 3.64
N PHE A 112 19.27 7.87 4.23
CA PHE A 112 19.40 6.59 3.52
C PHE A 112 18.04 5.99 3.16
N ARG A 113 17.03 6.16 4.01
CA ARG A 113 15.63 5.79 3.74
C ARG A 113 15.02 6.60 2.59
N ALA A 114 15.31 7.89 2.49
CA ALA A 114 14.88 8.70 1.35
C ALA A 114 15.45 8.16 0.03
N ILE A 115 16.74 7.84 -0.01
CA ILE A 115 17.39 7.26 -1.19
C ILE A 115 16.79 5.89 -1.51
N GLN A 116 16.59 5.05 -0.51
CA GLN A 116 16.02 3.72 -0.65
C GLN A 116 14.60 3.78 -1.21
N GLY A 117 13.73 4.66 -0.66
CA GLY A 117 12.36 4.86 -1.13
C GLY A 117 12.31 5.37 -2.57
N PHE A 118 13.18 6.30 -2.94
CA PHE A 118 13.28 6.80 -4.31
C PHE A 118 13.68 5.70 -5.30
N MET A 119 14.63 4.85 -4.95
CA MET A 119 15.04 3.72 -5.79
C MET A 119 13.96 2.64 -5.85
N GLY A 120 13.33 2.30 -4.72
CA GLY A 120 12.22 1.33 -4.65
C GLY A 120 11.01 1.75 -5.47
N GLY A 121 10.62 3.02 -5.37
CA GLY A 121 9.50 3.60 -6.13
C GLY A 121 9.66 3.50 -7.65
N GLY A 122 10.91 3.54 -8.14
CA GLY A 122 11.19 3.33 -9.56
C GLY A 122 11.00 1.88 -10.03
N MET A 123 11.17 0.89 -9.14
CA MET A 123 11.12 -0.53 -9.50
C MET A 123 9.69 -1.02 -9.79
N ILE A 124 8.71 -0.55 -9.04
CA ILE A 124 7.32 -1.03 -9.10
C ILE A 124 6.66 -0.81 -10.46
N PRO A 125 6.52 0.44 -10.97
CA PRO A 125 5.88 0.67 -12.26
C PRO A 125 6.72 0.21 -13.43
N THR A 126 8.05 0.17 -13.29
CA THR A 126 8.96 -0.29 -14.34
C THR A 126 8.81 -1.80 -14.56
N SER A 127 8.63 -2.62 -13.51
CA SER A 127 8.37 -4.04 -13.64
C SER A 127 7.03 -4.31 -14.33
N MET A 128 6.00 -3.50 -14.05
CA MET A 128 4.71 -3.57 -14.74
C MET A 128 4.84 -3.20 -16.24
N THR A 129 5.57 -2.15 -16.55
CA THR A 129 5.85 -1.75 -17.95
C THR A 129 6.60 -2.85 -18.70
N ALA A 130 7.61 -3.45 -18.07
CA ALA A 130 8.38 -4.56 -18.64
C ALA A 130 7.51 -5.77 -18.98
N LEU A 131 6.51 -6.10 -18.14
CA LEU A 131 5.54 -7.16 -18.41
C LEU A 131 4.86 -6.94 -19.79
N PHE A 132 4.38 -5.72 -20.05
CA PHE A 132 3.67 -5.41 -21.29
C PHE A 132 4.59 -5.38 -22.53
N ILE A 133 5.89 -5.14 -22.34
CA ILE A 133 6.90 -5.15 -23.43
C ILE A 133 7.41 -6.56 -23.69
N LEU A 134 7.66 -7.36 -22.65
CA LEU A 134 8.28 -8.69 -22.76
C LEU A 134 7.29 -9.75 -23.26
N PHE A 135 6.00 -9.64 -22.88
CA PHE A 135 5.01 -10.67 -23.20
C PHE A 135 4.04 -10.22 -24.30
N PRO A 136 3.81 -11.06 -25.33
CA PRO A 136 2.78 -10.80 -26.33
C PRO A 136 1.39 -10.75 -25.67
N GLU A 137 0.47 -9.99 -26.26
CA GLU A 137 -0.87 -9.71 -25.70
C GLU A 137 -1.61 -11.00 -25.29
N VAL A 138 -1.54 -12.01 -26.13
CA VAL A 138 -2.19 -13.32 -25.93
C VAL A 138 -1.66 -14.08 -24.70
N LYS A 139 -0.42 -13.84 -24.27
CA LYS A 139 0.24 -14.60 -23.17
C LYS A 139 0.46 -13.78 -21.89
N ARG A 140 -0.21 -12.64 -21.72
CA ARG A 140 -0.04 -11.75 -20.54
C ARG A 140 -0.79 -12.20 -19.30
N SER A 141 -1.77 -13.12 -19.42
CA SER A 141 -2.59 -13.55 -18.27
C SER A 141 -1.75 -14.11 -17.13
N LEU A 142 -0.88 -15.07 -17.40
CA LEU A 142 -0.03 -15.68 -16.39
C LEU A 142 0.99 -14.69 -15.78
N PRO A 143 1.76 -13.89 -16.56
CA PRO A 143 2.59 -12.83 -16.00
C PRO A 143 1.85 -11.83 -15.12
N LEU A 144 0.63 -11.42 -15.50
CA LEU A 144 -0.19 -10.51 -14.67
C LEU A 144 -0.57 -11.14 -13.34
N VAL A 145 -0.92 -12.42 -13.34
CA VAL A 145 -1.22 -13.16 -12.10
C VAL A 145 0.02 -13.23 -11.21
N VAL A 146 1.19 -13.58 -11.77
CA VAL A 146 2.44 -13.63 -11.02
C VAL A 146 2.80 -12.25 -10.46
N PHE A 147 2.61 -11.18 -11.23
CA PHE A 147 2.80 -9.81 -10.75
C PHE A 147 1.88 -9.48 -9.57
N GLY A 148 0.59 -9.81 -9.68
CA GLY A 148 -0.39 -9.60 -8.62
C GLY A 148 -0.08 -10.41 -7.36
N MET A 149 0.27 -11.70 -7.50
CA MET A 149 0.67 -12.57 -6.38
C MET A 149 1.81 -11.95 -5.58
N VAL A 150 2.87 -11.56 -6.25
CA VAL A 150 4.07 -11.02 -5.63
C VAL A 150 3.80 -9.66 -4.96
N SER A 151 3.01 -8.81 -5.61
CA SER A 151 2.62 -7.50 -5.05
C SER A 151 1.78 -7.62 -3.77
N THR A 152 1.10 -8.75 -3.57
CA THR A 152 0.24 -8.98 -2.39
C THR A 152 0.93 -9.78 -1.29
N LEU A 153 1.94 -10.59 -1.64
CA LEU A 153 2.71 -11.34 -0.65
C LEU A 153 3.52 -10.43 0.28
N GLY A 154 4.06 -9.31 -0.22
CA GLY A 154 4.83 -8.37 0.59
C GLY A 154 4.07 -7.89 1.84
N PRO A 155 2.90 -7.26 1.70
CA PRO A 155 2.08 -6.86 2.83
C PRO A 155 1.63 -8.02 3.73
N ALA A 156 1.39 -9.21 3.16
CA ALA A 156 0.89 -10.36 3.92
C ALA A 156 1.94 -10.98 4.84
N ILE A 157 3.18 -11.10 4.38
CA ILE A 157 4.25 -11.79 5.13
C ILE A 157 5.25 -10.82 5.79
N GLY A 158 5.24 -9.55 5.37
CA GLY A 158 6.17 -8.53 5.86
C GLY A 158 6.19 -8.40 7.38
N PRO A 159 5.06 -8.19 8.06
CA PRO A 159 5.03 -8.09 9.51
C PRO A 159 5.56 -9.34 10.22
N THR A 160 5.26 -10.53 9.69
CA THR A 160 5.76 -11.80 10.26
C THR A 160 7.27 -11.92 10.12
N ILE A 161 7.82 -11.61 8.94
CA ILE A 161 9.27 -11.64 8.70
C ILE A 161 9.97 -10.55 9.54
N GLY A 162 9.40 -9.34 9.60
CA GLY A 162 9.93 -8.24 10.40
C GLY A 162 10.04 -8.58 11.87
N GLY A 163 8.94 -9.05 12.47
CA GLY A 163 8.92 -9.48 13.85
C GLY A 163 9.87 -10.65 14.13
N TRP A 164 9.98 -11.62 13.23
CA TRP A 164 10.91 -12.74 13.39
C TRP A 164 12.39 -12.28 13.34
N LEU A 165 12.73 -11.41 12.39
CA LEU A 165 14.09 -10.88 12.25
C LEU A 165 14.51 -10.07 13.47
N THR A 166 13.63 -9.18 13.96
CA THR A 166 13.94 -8.31 15.10
C THR A 166 14.02 -9.07 16.41
N ASN A 167 13.16 -10.08 16.60
CA ASN A 167 13.18 -10.89 17.81
C ASN A 167 14.36 -11.85 17.90
N ASN A 168 14.84 -12.40 16.77
CA ASN A 168 15.92 -13.41 16.77
C ASN A 168 17.30 -12.81 16.50
N PHE A 169 17.39 -11.64 15.86
CA PHE A 169 18.66 -11.00 15.52
C PHE A 169 18.67 -9.55 16.01
N SER A 170 18.46 -8.59 15.10
CA SER A 170 18.36 -7.16 15.43
C SER A 170 17.63 -6.42 14.31
N TRP A 171 17.20 -5.18 14.56
CA TRP A 171 16.52 -4.35 13.56
C TRP A 171 17.38 -4.12 12.28
N HIS A 172 18.71 -4.16 12.35
CA HIS A 172 19.60 -4.02 11.18
C HIS A 172 19.34 -5.09 10.12
N TRP A 173 18.94 -6.31 10.53
CA TRP A 173 18.67 -7.41 9.60
C TRP A 173 17.46 -7.17 8.71
N MET A 174 16.56 -6.25 9.07
CA MET A 174 15.46 -5.85 8.20
C MET A 174 15.95 -5.24 6.88
N PHE A 175 17.09 -4.55 6.95
CA PHE A 175 17.74 -3.98 5.78
C PHE A 175 18.71 -4.95 5.11
N LEU A 176 19.47 -5.71 5.89
CA LEU A 176 20.47 -6.65 5.37
C LEU A 176 19.86 -7.77 4.52
N ILE A 177 18.60 -8.15 4.77
CA ILE A 177 17.89 -9.17 3.99
C ILE A 177 17.79 -8.81 2.50
N ASN A 178 17.83 -7.54 2.16
CA ASN A 178 17.72 -7.04 0.80
C ASN A 178 19.03 -7.15 -0.01
N ILE A 179 20.17 -7.36 0.63
CA ILE A 179 21.50 -7.25 -0.03
C ILE A 179 21.72 -8.39 -1.01
N VAL A 180 21.60 -9.63 -0.56
CA VAL A 180 21.86 -10.80 -1.40
C VAL A 180 20.87 -10.87 -2.57
N PRO A 181 19.55 -10.77 -2.36
CA PRO A 181 18.60 -10.75 -3.46
C PRO A 181 18.84 -9.57 -4.41
N GLY A 182 19.13 -8.38 -3.88
CA GLY A 182 19.35 -7.18 -4.69
C GLY A 182 20.54 -7.31 -5.65
N ILE A 183 21.66 -7.89 -5.18
CA ILE A 183 22.83 -8.16 -6.04
C ILE A 183 22.48 -9.17 -7.14
N ILE A 184 21.75 -10.24 -6.81
CA ILE A 184 21.33 -11.26 -7.78
C ILE A 184 20.44 -10.63 -8.84
N ILE A 185 19.43 -9.86 -8.44
CA ILE A 185 18.48 -9.17 -9.34
C ILE A 185 19.23 -8.22 -10.26
N ALA A 186 20.06 -7.35 -9.70
CA ALA A 186 20.83 -6.38 -10.47
C ALA A 186 21.74 -7.07 -11.52
N THR A 187 22.39 -8.17 -11.13
CA THR A 187 23.26 -8.95 -12.02
C THR A 187 22.46 -9.59 -13.16
N ILE A 188 21.32 -10.23 -12.87
CA ILE A 188 20.48 -10.89 -13.88
C ILE A 188 19.97 -9.86 -14.90
N ILE A 189 19.49 -8.70 -14.44
CA ILE A 189 18.91 -7.69 -15.32
C ILE A 189 20.00 -6.98 -16.12
N PHE A 190 21.13 -6.66 -15.51
CA PHE A 190 22.25 -6.00 -16.20
C PHE A 190 22.84 -6.88 -17.31
N SER A 191 23.01 -8.19 -17.07
CA SER A 191 23.53 -9.13 -18.05
C SER A 191 22.49 -9.59 -19.08
N GLY A 192 21.21 -9.26 -18.86
CA GLY A 192 20.12 -9.59 -19.78
C GLY A 192 20.14 -8.76 -21.07
N PRO A 193 19.36 -9.17 -22.10
CA PRO A 193 19.22 -8.39 -23.34
C PRO A 193 18.52 -7.06 -23.08
N SER A 194 18.74 -6.09 -23.98
CA SER A 194 18.07 -4.79 -23.94
C SER A 194 16.57 -4.96 -24.21
N ILE A 195 15.74 -4.53 -23.25
CA ILE A 195 14.25 -4.65 -23.34
C ILE A 195 13.71 -3.66 -24.36
N ASP A 196 14.24 -2.44 -24.36
CA ASP A 196 13.89 -1.31 -25.21
C ASP A 196 15.13 -0.47 -25.53
N LYS A 197 14.99 0.47 -26.47
CA LYS A 197 16.10 1.35 -26.87
C LYS A 197 16.04 2.65 -26.05
N PRO A 198 17.18 3.11 -25.50
CA PRO A 198 17.25 4.39 -24.81
C PRO A 198 16.98 5.55 -25.79
N ASN A 199 16.35 6.62 -25.28
CA ASN A 199 16.08 7.83 -26.03
C ASN A 199 16.61 9.06 -25.27
N HIS A 200 17.91 9.30 -25.37
CA HIS A 200 18.56 10.42 -24.68
C HIS A 200 18.12 11.81 -25.18
N ALA A 201 17.46 11.88 -26.34
CA ALA A 201 16.95 13.16 -26.86
C ALA A 201 15.85 13.72 -25.95
N LEU A 202 15.13 12.87 -25.20
CA LEU A 202 14.11 13.29 -24.24
C LEU A 202 14.66 14.14 -23.09
N ILE A 203 15.95 14.05 -22.76
CA ILE A 203 16.57 14.90 -21.72
C ILE A 203 16.48 16.37 -22.10
N LYS A 204 16.67 16.70 -23.39
CA LYS A 204 16.66 18.08 -23.89
C LYS A 204 15.25 18.69 -23.89
N THR A 205 14.22 17.85 -24.00
CA THR A 205 12.82 18.28 -24.04
C THR A 205 12.12 18.09 -22.69
N MET A 206 12.85 17.63 -21.66
CA MET A 206 12.31 17.38 -20.33
C MET A 206 11.91 18.68 -19.63
N ASP A 207 10.70 18.72 -19.14
CA ASP A 207 10.16 19.86 -18.39
C ASP A 207 10.58 19.76 -16.89
N TRP A 208 11.73 20.36 -16.57
CA TRP A 208 12.27 20.39 -15.21
C TRP A 208 11.38 21.13 -14.23
N ILE A 209 10.62 22.15 -14.71
CA ILE A 209 9.68 22.90 -13.86
C ILE A 209 8.50 22.01 -13.49
N ALA A 210 7.97 21.25 -14.45
CA ALA A 210 6.93 20.27 -14.19
C ALA A 210 7.40 19.18 -13.21
N LEU A 211 8.67 18.74 -13.31
CA LEU A 211 9.25 17.75 -12.40
C LEU A 211 9.32 18.28 -10.96
N ILE A 212 9.81 19.51 -10.77
CA ILE A 212 9.86 20.16 -9.45
C ILE A 212 8.42 20.34 -8.92
N GLY A 213 7.50 20.83 -9.75
CA GLY A 213 6.08 20.97 -9.38
C GLY A 213 5.46 19.65 -8.95
N MET A 214 5.74 18.55 -9.66
CA MET A 214 5.27 17.21 -9.31
C MET A 214 5.86 16.73 -7.97
N ALA A 215 7.16 16.94 -7.74
CA ALA A 215 7.81 16.57 -6.48
C ALA A 215 7.25 17.36 -5.29
N MET A 216 7.02 18.68 -5.46
CA MET A 216 6.37 19.52 -4.46
C MET A 216 4.93 19.09 -4.19
N PHE A 217 4.16 18.77 -5.25
CA PHE A 217 2.78 18.32 -5.13
C PHE A 217 2.70 16.99 -4.37
N LEU A 218 3.40 15.96 -4.85
CA LEU A 218 3.28 14.62 -4.30
C LEU A 218 3.95 14.51 -2.92
N GLY A 219 5.14 15.09 -2.74
CA GLY A 219 5.83 15.09 -1.46
C GLY A 219 5.09 15.91 -0.40
N GLY A 220 4.57 17.09 -0.77
CA GLY A 220 3.74 17.90 0.10
C GLY A 220 2.41 17.23 0.45
N LEU A 221 1.78 16.52 -0.51
CA LEU A 221 0.56 15.75 -0.29
C LEU A 221 0.79 14.60 0.68
N GLU A 222 1.84 13.82 0.48
CA GLU A 222 2.17 12.66 1.34
C GLU A 222 2.44 13.12 2.77
N TYR A 223 3.28 14.16 2.95
CA TYR A 223 3.53 14.74 4.25
C TYR A 223 2.24 15.26 4.91
N PHE A 224 1.43 16.01 4.17
CA PHE A 224 0.17 16.56 4.67
C PHE A 224 -0.79 15.46 5.13
N LEU A 225 -0.88 14.36 4.40
CA LEU A 225 -1.78 13.24 4.73
C LEU A 225 -1.24 12.39 5.89
N ASP A 226 0.06 12.12 5.94
CA ASP A 226 0.66 11.26 6.97
C ASP A 226 0.76 11.98 8.32
N GLU A 227 1.23 13.23 8.34
CA GLU A 227 1.44 13.99 9.57
C GLU A 227 0.21 14.82 9.99
N GLY A 228 -0.71 15.09 9.05
CA GLY A 228 -1.88 15.93 9.33
C GLY A 228 -2.72 15.45 10.50
N ALA A 229 -3.04 14.16 10.53
CA ALA A 229 -3.84 13.57 11.60
C ALA A 229 -3.14 13.59 12.96
N ARG A 230 -1.80 13.52 12.99
CA ARG A 230 -1.00 13.51 14.22
C ARG A 230 -0.81 14.89 14.83
N HIS A 231 -0.88 15.92 14.01
CA HIS A 231 -0.58 17.31 14.36
C HIS A 231 -1.78 18.25 14.26
N ASP A 232 -2.99 17.73 14.40
CA ASP A 232 -4.24 18.50 14.33
C ASP A 232 -4.37 19.34 13.05
N TRP A 233 -3.87 18.79 11.93
CA TRP A 233 -4.01 19.35 10.58
C TRP A 233 -3.45 20.80 10.49
N PHE A 234 -4.33 21.76 10.20
CA PHE A 234 -3.95 23.16 10.00
C PHE A 234 -3.52 23.92 11.27
N VAL A 235 -3.53 23.29 12.44
CA VAL A 235 -3.02 23.90 13.67
C VAL A 235 -1.48 23.94 13.65
N ASP A 236 -0.85 22.87 13.17
CA ASP A 236 0.61 22.80 13.05
C ASP A 236 1.14 23.63 11.87
N THR A 237 2.28 24.31 12.09
CA THR A 237 2.90 25.17 11.07
C THR A 237 3.55 24.34 9.96
N GLY A 238 4.14 23.19 10.27
CA GLY A 238 4.78 22.30 9.30
C GLY A 238 3.75 21.70 8.33
N VAL A 239 2.61 21.24 8.85
CA VAL A 239 1.51 20.69 8.06
C VAL A 239 0.90 21.76 7.15
N ARG A 240 0.69 23.00 7.66
CA ARG A 240 0.24 24.14 6.83
C ARG A 240 1.21 24.44 5.71
N PHE A 241 2.50 24.46 6.00
CA PHE A 241 3.54 24.75 5.00
C PHE A 241 3.58 23.65 3.93
N ALA A 242 3.49 22.37 4.31
CA ALA A 242 3.41 21.26 3.39
C ALA A 242 2.17 21.34 2.49
N PHE A 243 1.02 21.72 3.03
CA PHE A 243 -0.19 21.95 2.24
C PHE A 243 -0.01 23.08 1.22
N ILE A 244 0.61 24.19 1.60
CA ILE A 244 0.91 25.29 0.66
C ILE A 244 1.85 24.81 -0.44
N ILE A 245 2.91 24.07 -0.09
CA ILE A 245 3.84 23.48 -1.07
C ILE A 245 3.08 22.53 -2.01
N CYS A 246 2.20 21.68 -1.48
CA CYS A 246 1.36 20.78 -2.26
C CYS A 246 0.51 21.55 -3.28
N VAL A 247 -0.20 22.60 -2.86
CA VAL A 247 -1.08 23.39 -3.73
C VAL A 247 -0.28 24.12 -4.82
N ILE A 248 0.84 24.76 -4.46
CA ILE A 248 1.74 25.43 -5.43
C ILE A 248 2.30 24.40 -6.42
N GLY A 249 2.79 23.26 -5.90
CA GLY A 249 3.32 22.18 -6.74
C GLY A 249 2.27 21.62 -7.69
N ALA A 250 1.04 21.40 -7.22
CA ALA A 250 -0.09 20.96 -8.04
C ALA A 250 -0.39 21.97 -9.15
N PHE A 251 -0.45 23.26 -8.83
CA PHE A 251 -0.69 24.30 -9.83
C PHE A 251 0.41 24.31 -10.91
N ILE A 252 1.67 24.24 -10.52
CA ILE A 252 2.81 24.18 -11.45
C ILE A 252 2.70 22.92 -12.31
N PHE A 253 2.55 21.75 -11.71
CA PHE A 253 2.52 20.47 -12.41
C PHE A 253 1.37 20.37 -13.40
N PHE A 254 0.14 20.66 -12.98
CA PHE A 254 -1.03 20.55 -13.84
C PHE A 254 -1.05 21.62 -14.93
N SER A 255 -0.68 22.88 -14.63
CA SER A 255 -0.59 23.92 -15.66
C SER A 255 0.39 23.55 -16.76
N ARG A 256 1.58 23.02 -16.40
CA ARG A 256 2.59 22.56 -17.36
C ARG A 256 2.13 21.32 -18.12
N SER A 257 1.51 20.35 -17.44
CA SER A 257 1.01 19.11 -18.07
C SER A 257 -0.08 19.36 -19.13
N PHE A 258 -0.83 20.44 -19.02
CA PHE A 258 -1.87 20.79 -19.99
C PHE A 258 -1.41 21.75 -21.10
N THR A 259 -0.33 22.53 -20.86
CA THR A 259 0.12 23.56 -21.82
C THR A 259 1.29 23.13 -22.66
N GLN A 260 2.13 22.19 -22.20
CA GLN A 260 3.32 21.78 -22.91
C GLN A 260 3.03 20.73 -24.00
N ALA A 261 3.72 20.85 -25.14
CA ALA A 261 3.62 19.88 -26.24
C ALA A 261 4.18 18.49 -25.87
N HIS A 262 5.16 18.43 -24.95
CA HIS A 262 5.77 17.22 -24.44
C HIS A 262 5.71 17.24 -22.90
N PRO A 263 4.55 16.90 -22.30
CA PRO A 263 4.39 16.92 -20.87
C PRO A 263 5.25 15.84 -20.20
N LEU A 264 5.62 16.06 -18.93
CA LEU A 264 6.38 15.10 -18.12
C LEU A 264 5.65 13.76 -18.00
N LEU A 265 4.33 13.82 -17.77
CA LEU A 265 3.40 12.68 -17.79
C LEU A 265 2.29 12.97 -18.79
N ASP A 266 2.01 12.01 -19.66
CA ASP A 266 0.92 12.14 -20.62
C ASP A 266 -0.44 11.87 -19.93
N LEU A 267 -1.02 12.92 -19.35
CA LEU A 267 -2.35 12.85 -18.73
C LEU A 267 -3.47 12.55 -19.72
N SER A 268 -3.20 12.54 -21.03
CA SER A 268 -4.20 12.17 -22.04
C SER A 268 -4.64 10.72 -21.93
N VAL A 269 -3.94 9.88 -21.16
CA VAL A 269 -4.40 8.52 -20.81
C VAL A 269 -5.75 8.53 -20.09
N PHE A 270 -6.08 9.59 -19.35
CA PHE A 270 -7.39 9.78 -18.73
C PHE A 270 -8.53 10.03 -19.73
N LYS A 271 -8.24 10.33 -21.00
CA LYS A 271 -9.27 10.34 -22.06
C LYS A 271 -9.79 8.94 -22.37
N ASN A 272 -9.03 7.91 -22.01
CA ASN A 272 -9.49 6.52 -22.12
C ASN A 272 -10.39 6.19 -20.93
N LYS A 273 -11.65 5.87 -21.22
CA LYS A 273 -12.69 5.60 -20.23
C LYS A 273 -12.32 4.46 -19.29
N ASN A 274 -11.79 3.35 -19.83
CA ASN A 274 -11.39 2.21 -19.02
C ASN A 274 -10.24 2.56 -18.08
N PHE A 275 -9.25 3.32 -18.56
CA PHE A 275 -8.14 3.77 -17.72
C PHE A 275 -8.62 4.65 -16.58
N THR A 276 -9.49 5.62 -16.85
CA THR A 276 -10.02 6.54 -15.82
C THR A 276 -10.81 5.80 -14.76
N LEU A 277 -11.75 4.93 -15.17
CA LEU A 277 -12.52 4.14 -14.22
C LEU A 277 -11.65 3.16 -13.43
N SER A 278 -10.68 2.52 -14.09
CA SER A 278 -9.69 1.65 -13.41
C SER A 278 -8.84 2.42 -12.40
N SER A 279 -8.48 3.67 -12.69
CA SER A 279 -7.72 4.53 -11.78
C SER A 279 -8.52 4.88 -10.52
N ILE A 280 -9.82 5.17 -10.65
CA ILE A 280 -10.71 5.40 -9.51
C ILE A 280 -10.87 4.13 -8.67
N ILE A 281 -11.10 2.98 -9.33
CA ILE A 281 -11.21 1.68 -8.63
C ILE A 281 -9.90 1.36 -7.90
N THR A 282 -8.75 1.58 -8.55
CA THR A 282 -7.43 1.35 -7.95
C THR A 282 -7.14 2.27 -6.76
N PHE A 283 -7.61 3.51 -6.80
CA PHE A 283 -7.54 4.42 -5.65
C PHE A 283 -8.30 3.83 -4.44
N VAL A 284 -9.52 3.34 -4.64
CA VAL A 284 -10.32 2.70 -3.57
C VAL A 284 -9.69 1.39 -3.11
N ILE A 285 -9.11 0.59 -4.02
CA ILE A 285 -8.34 -0.60 -3.66
C ILE A 285 -7.12 -0.22 -2.79
N GLY A 286 -6.44 0.88 -3.11
CA GLY A 286 -5.36 1.44 -2.30
C GLY A 286 -5.82 1.77 -0.88
N MET A 287 -6.94 2.49 -0.73
CA MET A 287 -7.55 2.79 0.58
C MET A 287 -7.82 1.50 1.36
N ALA A 288 -8.39 0.49 0.71
CA ALA A 288 -8.70 -0.78 1.37
C ALA A 288 -7.44 -1.57 1.74
N LEU A 289 -6.44 -1.64 0.85
CA LEU A 289 -5.22 -2.42 1.07
C LEU A 289 -4.41 -1.88 2.26
N TYR A 290 -4.12 -0.58 2.25
CA TYR A 290 -3.33 0.07 3.30
C TYR A 290 -4.17 0.29 4.57
N GLY A 291 -5.43 0.72 4.42
CA GLY A 291 -6.33 0.95 5.55
C GLY A 291 -6.58 -0.32 6.37
N LEU A 292 -6.90 -1.45 5.73
CA LEU A 292 -7.10 -2.73 6.41
C LEU A 292 -5.79 -3.32 6.94
N GLY A 293 -4.68 -3.08 6.21
CA GLY A 293 -3.34 -3.44 6.67
C GLY A 293 -2.92 -2.73 7.95
N TYR A 294 -3.51 -1.57 8.24
CA TYR A 294 -3.31 -0.79 9.45
C TYR A 294 -4.37 -1.10 10.53
N MET A 295 -5.66 -0.99 10.19
CA MET A 295 -6.77 -1.08 11.16
C MET A 295 -6.81 -2.41 11.89
N ILE A 296 -6.66 -3.53 11.17
CA ILE A 296 -6.80 -4.86 11.76
C ILE A 296 -5.66 -5.15 12.75
N PRO A 297 -4.37 -4.96 12.42
CA PRO A 297 -3.29 -5.11 13.40
C PRO A 297 -3.42 -4.17 14.60
N VAL A 298 -3.82 -2.93 14.41
CA VAL A 298 -4.01 -1.96 15.50
C VAL A 298 -5.13 -2.42 16.44
N PHE A 299 -6.27 -2.85 15.91
CA PHE A 299 -7.36 -3.42 16.70
C PHE A 299 -6.89 -4.63 17.51
N LEU A 300 -6.24 -5.60 16.86
CA LEU A 300 -5.77 -6.82 17.50
C LEU A 300 -4.70 -6.53 18.57
N GLY A 301 -3.82 -5.57 18.34
CA GLY A 301 -2.78 -5.18 19.30
C GLY A 301 -3.32 -4.37 20.47
N GLN A 302 -4.15 -3.36 20.21
CA GLN A 302 -4.60 -2.42 21.25
C GLN A 302 -5.79 -2.93 22.04
N VAL A 303 -6.77 -3.57 21.38
CA VAL A 303 -8.02 -4.02 22.03
C VAL A 303 -7.91 -5.47 22.50
N ARG A 304 -7.28 -6.33 21.68
CA ARG A 304 -7.13 -7.76 21.99
C ARG A 304 -5.82 -8.10 22.70
N GLU A 305 -4.91 -7.14 22.82
CA GLU A 305 -3.58 -7.29 23.43
C GLU A 305 -2.78 -8.46 22.83
N MET A 306 -3.01 -8.76 21.52
CA MET A 306 -2.32 -9.82 20.81
C MET A 306 -0.89 -9.43 20.48
N ASN A 307 0.03 -10.38 20.58
CA ASN A 307 1.41 -10.17 20.17
C ASN A 307 1.57 -10.20 18.63
N SER A 308 2.70 -9.71 18.13
CA SER A 308 2.97 -9.59 16.69
C SER A 308 2.87 -10.93 15.94
N SER A 309 3.20 -12.05 16.59
CA SER A 309 3.08 -13.39 15.99
C SER A 309 1.61 -13.79 15.79
N GLN A 310 0.76 -13.54 16.77
CA GLN A 310 -0.68 -13.84 16.70
C GLN A 310 -1.35 -12.98 15.62
N ILE A 311 -1.03 -11.68 15.58
CA ILE A 311 -1.50 -10.75 14.55
C ILE A 311 -1.05 -11.24 13.17
N GLY A 312 0.21 -11.63 13.04
CA GLY A 312 0.77 -12.16 11.80
C GLY A 312 0.02 -13.40 11.30
N HIS A 313 -0.35 -14.33 12.18
CA HIS A 313 -1.13 -15.52 11.81
C HIS A 313 -2.52 -15.17 11.24
N ILE A 314 -3.21 -14.18 11.82
CA ILE A 314 -4.50 -13.72 11.31
C ILE A 314 -4.33 -13.05 9.94
N MET A 315 -3.35 -12.15 9.80
CA MET A 315 -3.12 -11.43 8.56
C MET A 315 -2.65 -12.34 7.42
N MET A 316 -1.88 -13.38 7.74
CA MET A 316 -1.35 -14.34 6.78
C MET A 316 -2.48 -15.10 6.03
N VAL A 317 -3.65 -15.29 6.63
CA VAL A 317 -4.81 -15.92 5.96
C VAL A 317 -5.15 -15.22 4.64
N THR A 318 -5.21 -13.88 4.65
CA THR A 318 -5.46 -13.11 3.43
C THR A 318 -4.39 -13.40 2.35
N GLY A 319 -3.12 -13.37 2.72
CA GLY A 319 -2.01 -13.63 1.80
C GLY A 319 -2.03 -15.04 1.22
N ILE A 320 -2.25 -16.05 2.06
CA ILE A 320 -2.35 -17.45 1.62
C ILE A 320 -3.52 -17.64 0.64
N VAL A 321 -4.68 -17.09 0.97
CA VAL A 321 -5.86 -17.17 0.10
C VAL A 321 -5.60 -16.47 -1.25
N MET A 322 -4.98 -15.30 -1.24
CA MET A 322 -4.60 -14.61 -2.47
C MET A 322 -3.64 -15.45 -3.31
N PHE A 323 -2.65 -16.07 -2.68
CA PHE A 323 -1.69 -16.96 -3.35
C PHE A 323 -2.35 -18.19 -3.96
N LEU A 324 -3.19 -18.89 -3.20
CA LEU A 324 -3.88 -20.11 -3.66
C LEU A 324 -4.93 -19.83 -4.73
N PHE A 325 -5.57 -18.65 -4.69
CA PHE A 325 -6.59 -18.28 -5.68
C PHE A 325 -6.00 -17.73 -6.99
N ALA A 326 -4.75 -17.29 -6.99
CA ALA A 326 -4.10 -16.67 -8.15
C ALA A 326 -4.05 -17.57 -9.40
N PRO A 327 -3.71 -18.88 -9.34
CA PRO A 327 -3.75 -19.75 -10.51
C PRO A 327 -5.14 -19.86 -11.13
N LEU A 328 -6.20 -19.87 -10.31
CA LEU A 328 -7.58 -19.88 -10.77
C LEU A 328 -7.90 -18.61 -11.58
N LEU A 329 -7.37 -17.45 -11.17
CA LEU A 329 -7.54 -16.21 -11.92
C LEU A 329 -6.86 -16.24 -13.29
N ALA A 330 -5.71 -16.90 -13.43
CA ALA A 330 -5.05 -17.07 -14.72
C ALA A 330 -5.97 -17.79 -15.73
N TRP A 331 -6.78 -18.72 -15.24
CA TRP A 331 -7.80 -19.41 -16.04
C TRP A 331 -9.08 -18.57 -16.22
N LEU A 332 -9.49 -17.81 -15.21
CA LEU A 332 -10.74 -17.06 -15.22
C LEU A 332 -10.69 -15.84 -16.18
N ILE A 333 -9.58 -15.11 -16.18
CA ILE A 333 -9.43 -13.86 -16.93
C ILE A 333 -9.71 -14.02 -18.42
N PRO A 334 -9.19 -15.04 -19.15
CA PRO A 334 -9.46 -15.22 -20.57
C PRO A 334 -10.89 -15.70 -20.87
N ASN A 335 -11.51 -16.43 -19.93
CA ASN A 335 -12.78 -17.11 -20.15
C ASN A 335 -14.00 -16.28 -19.80
N PHE A 336 -13.86 -15.26 -18.95
CA PHE A 336 -14.98 -14.44 -18.46
C PHE A 336 -14.83 -12.97 -18.86
N ASP A 337 -15.96 -12.24 -18.84
CA ASP A 337 -15.97 -10.78 -19.05
C ASP A 337 -15.27 -10.10 -17.86
N THR A 338 -14.11 -9.51 -18.14
CA THR A 338 -13.25 -8.86 -17.14
C THR A 338 -13.99 -7.83 -16.28
N ARG A 339 -15.01 -7.14 -16.83
CA ARG A 339 -15.83 -6.17 -16.08
C ARG A 339 -16.65 -6.85 -15.00
N LYS A 340 -17.32 -7.97 -15.37
CA LYS A 340 -18.11 -8.76 -14.41
C LYS A 340 -17.21 -9.38 -13.34
N THR A 341 -16.01 -9.79 -13.73
CA THR A 341 -15.01 -10.33 -12.79
C THR A 341 -14.58 -9.28 -11.77
N VAL A 342 -14.29 -8.03 -12.19
CA VAL A 342 -13.98 -6.94 -11.26
C VAL A 342 -15.17 -6.60 -10.37
N PHE A 343 -16.38 -6.56 -10.93
CA PHE A 343 -17.60 -6.33 -10.15
C PHE A 343 -17.75 -7.33 -9.00
N VAL A 344 -17.65 -8.62 -9.32
CA VAL A 344 -17.71 -9.69 -8.30
C VAL A 344 -16.54 -9.58 -7.31
N GLY A 345 -15.32 -9.26 -7.78
CA GLY A 345 -14.15 -9.07 -6.93
C GLY A 345 -14.35 -7.95 -5.91
N MET A 346 -14.86 -6.79 -6.35
CA MET A 346 -15.14 -5.65 -5.46
C MET A 346 -16.25 -5.97 -4.46
N LEU A 347 -17.31 -6.68 -4.88
CA LEU A 347 -18.38 -7.12 -3.97
C LEU A 347 -17.87 -8.12 -2.93
N LEU A 348 -17.04 -9.09 -3.32
CA LEU A 348 -16.45 -10.06 -2.39
C LEU A 348 -15.51 -9.38 -1.39
N ALA A 349 -14.65 -8.47 -1.86
CA ALA A 349 -13.77 -7.72 -0.98
C ALA A 349 -14.58 -6.83 -0.02
N GLY A 350 -15.57 -6.08 -0.53
CA GLY A 350 -16.46 -5.27 0.28
C GLY A 350 -17.24 -6.09 1.30
N PHE A 351 -17.75 -7.27 0.92
CA PHE A 351 -18.43 -8.19 1.84
C PHE A 351 -17.49 -8.71 2.93
N GLY A 352 -16.26 -9.08 2.59
CA GLY A 352 -15.25 -9.47 3.58
C GLY A 352 -14.96 -8.36 4.60
N VAL A 353 -14.86 -7.10 4.13
CA VAL A 353 -14.70 -5.92 5.01
C VAL A 353 -15.95 -5.67 5.86
N TRP A 354 -17.15 -5.87 5.28
CA TRP A 354 -18.40 -5.76 6.02
C TRP A 354 -18.51 -6.80 7.13
N LEU A 355 -18.11 -8.03 6.89
CA LEU A 355 -18.04 -9.06 7.93
C LEU A 355 -17.08 -8.65 9.06
N ASN A 356 -15.93 -8.08 8.73
CA ASN A 356 -15.00 -7.52 9.71
C ASN A 356 -15.59 -6.34 10.51
N SER A 357 -16.64 -5.67 10.05
CA SER A 357 -17.28 -4.56 10.77
C SER A 357 -18.15 -4.98 11.95
N HIS A 358 -18.11 -6.24 12.35
CA HIS A 358 -18.81 -6.79 13.50
C HIS A 358 -17.80 -7.25 14.58
N LEU A 359 -16.68 -6.55 14.71
CA LEU A 359 -15.68 -6.81 15.75
C LEU A 359 -16.27 -6.64 17.14
N SER A 360 -15.81 -7.45 18.07
CA SER A 360 -16.07 -7.36 19.50
C SER A 360 -14.76 -7.46 20.28
N ILE A 361 -14.78 -7.07 21.55
CA ILE A 361 -13.65 -7.25 22.46
C ILE A 361 -13.22 -8.72 22.58
N GLN A 362 -14.07 -9.67 22.19
CA GLN A 362 -13.81 -11.11 22.25
C GLN A 362 -13.48 -11.73 20.89
N SER A 363 -13.45 -10.92 19.81
CA SER A 363 -13.15 -11.45 18.46
C SER A 363 -11.78 -12.12 18.43
N ASP A 364 -11.75 -13.36 17.98
CA ASP A 364 -10.58 -14.23 17.90
C ASP A 364 -10.25 -14.65 16.45
N TYR A 365 -9.34 -15.60 16.31
CA TYR A 365 -8.93 -16.13 15.01
C TYR A 365 -10.09 -16.68 14.19
N ASP A 366 -10.99 -17.46 14.81
CA ASP A 366 -12.09 -18.12 14.10
C ASP A 366 -13.08 -17.11 13.53
N PHE A 367 -13.37 -16.03 14.29
CA PHE A 367 -14.19 -14.94 13.81
C PHE A 367 -13.54 -14.19 12.64
N MET A 368 -12.21 -13.99 12.69
CA MET A 368 -11.46 -13.25 11.68
C MET A 368 -11.21 -14.05 10.41
N PHE A 369 -11.23 -15.38 10.43
CA PHE A 369 -10.82 -16.25 9.33
C PHE A 369 -11.61 -16.00 8.04
N TRP A 370 -12.94 -16.13 8.08
CA TRP A 370 -13.78 -15.99 6.90
C TRP A 370 -13.76 -14.57 6.28
N PRO A 371 -13.83 -13.48 7.06
CA PRO A 371 -13.62 -12.13 6.54
C PRO A 371 -12.30 -11.98 5.76
N GLN A 372 -11.20 -12.55 6.26
CA GLN A 372 -9.91 -12.53 5.58
C GLN A 372 -9.93 -13.31 4.25
N VAL A 373 -10.65 -14.45 4.21
CA VAL A 373 -10.81 -15.27 3.01
C VAL A 373 -11.55 -14.49 1.91
N TYR A 374 -12.74 -13.95 2.21
CA TYR A 374 -13.52 -13.19 1.22
C TYR A 374 -12.76 -11.95 0.73
N ARG A 375 -12.13 -11.23 1.66
CA ARG A 375 -11.30 -10.08 1.34
C ARG A 375 -10.13 -10.46 0.43
N GLY A 376 -9.43 -11.54 0.75
CA GLY A 376 -8.28 -12.02 -0.03
C GLY A 376 -8.65 -12.34 -1.46
N ILE A 377 -9.71 -13.13 -1.66
CA ILE A 377 -10.21 -13.48 -3.01
C ILE A 377 -10.59 -12.20 -3.78
N GLY A 378 -11.38 -11.33 -3.16
CA GLY A 378 -11.87 -10.11 -3.80
C GLY A 378 -10.75 -9.16 -4.19
N LEU A 379 -9.82 -8.87 -3.28
CA LEU A 379 -8.67 -7.99 -3.56
C LEU A 379 -7.75 -8.57 -4.64
N MET A 380 -7.52 -9.89 -4.64
CA MET A 380 -6.69 -10.53 -5.67
C MET A 380 -7.31 -10.38 -7.06
N ILE A 381 -8.61 -10.60 -7.19
CA ILE A 381 -9.36 -10.36 -8.43
C ILE A 381 -9.16 -8.91 -8.87
N CYS A 382 -9.38 -7.96 -7.97
CA CYS A 382 -9.31 -6.54 -8.29
C CYS A 382 -7.91 -6.11 -8.72
N LEU A 383 -6.87 -6.47 -7.99
CA LEU A 383 -5.50 -6.07 -8.30
C LEU A 383 -5.04 -6.52 -9.68
N ILE A 384 -5.39 -7.75 -10.07
CA ILE A 384 -4.97 -8.31 -11.36
C ILE A 384 -5.85 -7.81 -12.50
N VAL A 385 -7.18 -7.92 -12.36
CA VAL A 385 -8.09 -7.67 -13.47
C VAL A 385 -8.23 -6.17 -13.76
N VAL A 386 -8.20 -5.31 -12.73
CA VAL A 386 -8.25 -3.86 -12.91
C VAL A 386 -6.98 -3.34 -13.59
N SER A 387 -5.80 -3.86 -13.21
CA SER A 387 -4.54 -3.48 -13.87
C SER A 387 -4.54 -3.88 -15.35
N HIS A 388 -5.09 -5.06 -15.67
CA HIS A 388 -5.27 -5.50 -17.06
C HIS A 388 -6.23 -4.57 -17.82
N LEU A 389 -7.40 -4.25 -17.26
CA LEU A 389 -8.38 -3.36 -17.89
C LEU A 389 -7.80 -1.96 -18.13
N ALA A 390 -7.02 -1.44 -17.18
CA ALA A 390 -6.37 -0.14 -17.30
C ALA A 390 -5.41 -0.06 -18.49
N MET A 391 -4.64 -1.12 -18.76
CA MET A 391 -3.58 -1.12 -19.75
C MET A 391 -3.99 -1.68 -21.11
N SER A 392 -4.97 -2.61 -21.15
CA SER A 392 -5.32 -3.36 -22.36
C SER A 392 -5.90 -2.53 -23.50
N THR A 393 -6.47 -1.37 -23.20
CA THR A 393 -7.08 -0.47 -24.20
C THR A 393 -6.17 0.68 -24.63
N LEU A 394 -4.98 0.76 -24.05
CA LEU A 394 -4.00 1.81 -24.35
C LEU A 394 -2.95 1.35 -25.38
N PRO A 395 -2.43 2.27 -26.23
CA PRO A 395 -1.31 1.96 -27.10
C PRO A 395 -0.04 1.73 -26.27
N LEU A 396 0.85 0.85 -26.73
CA LEU A 396 2.11 0.49 -26.05
C LEU A 396 2.99 1.71 -25.69
N SER A 397 2.95 2.76 -26.53
CA SER A 397 3.68 4.01 -26.28
C SER A 397 3.26 4.75 -25.01
N LYS A 398 2.01 4.52 -24.52
CA LYS A 398 1.45 5.15 -23.32
C LYS A 398 1.46 4.27 -22.09
N VAL A 399 1.84 2.99 -22.23
CA VAL A 399 1.79 2.02 -21.12
C VAL A 399 2.73 2.43 -19.97
N ALA A 400 3.89 3.01 -20.24
CA ALA A 400 4.81 3.47 -19.20
C ALA A 400 4.19 4.57 -18.34
N ASP A 401 3.62 5.61 -18.97
CA ASP A 401 2.95 6.71 -18.26
C ASP A 401 1.71 6.19 -17.50
N ALA A 402 0.91 5.34 -18.16
CA ALA A 402 -0.26 4.73 -17.56
C ALA A 402 0.09 3.85 -16.33
N SER A 403 1.18 3.08 -16.41
CA SER A 403 1.66 2.25 -15.30
C SER A 403 2.09 3.11 -14.10
N GLY A 404 2.83 4.21 -14.36
CA GLY A 404 3.21 5.18 -13.33
C GLY A 404 2.00 5.79 -12.65
N ILE A 405 1.05 6.32 -13.44
CA ILE A 405 -0.18 6.95 -12.91
C ILE A 405 -1.05 5.93 -12.16
N TYR A 406 -1.20 4.71 -12.67
CA TYR A 406 -1.98 3.65 -12.03
C TYR A 406 -1.45 3.31 -10.63
N ASN A 407 -0.13 3.12 -10.50
CA ASN A 407 0.51 2.85 -9.21
C ASN A 407 0.46 4.08 -8.29
N LEU A 408 0.64 5.29 -8.84
CA LEU A 408 0.47 6.53 -8.10
C LEU A 408 -0.94 6.65 -7.52
N MET A 409 -1.99 6.38 -8.30
CA MET A 409 -3.38 6.42 -7.81
C MET A 409 -3.62 5.42 -6.67
N ARG A 410 -3.01 4.24 -6.74
CA ARG A 410 -3.09 3.26 -5.65
C ARG A 410 -2.42 3.77 -4.37
N ASN A 411 -1.24 4.36 -4.47
CA ASN A 411 -0.49 4.86 -3.30
C ASN A 411 -1.17 6.09 -2.69
N ILE A 412 -1.62 7.05 -3.51
CA ILE A 412 -2.42 8.19 -3.01
C ILE A 412 -3.70 7.71 -2.34
N GLY A 413 -4.38 6.71 -2.92
CA GLY A 413 -5.54 6.09 -2.29
C GLY A 413 -5.22 5.53 -0.91
N GLY A 414 -4.07 4.86 -0.78
CA GLY A 414 -3.56 4.35 0.49
C GLY A 414 -3.31 5.45 1.51
N ALA A 415 -2.57 6.50 1.12
CA ALA A 415 -2.26 7.63 1.99
C ALA A 415 -3.53 8.37 2.46
N VAL A 416 -4.46 8.65 1.53
CA VAL A 416 -5.75 9.26 1.87
C VAL A 416 -6.56 8.35 2.80
N GLY A 417 -6.58 7.04 2.54
CA GLY A 417 -7.27 6.07 3.38
C GLY A 417 -6.72 6.05 4.81
N LEU A 418 -5.40 6.01 4.98
CA LEU A 418 -4.75 6.05 6.29
C LEU A 418 -5.01 7.37 7.02
N ALA A 419 -4.90 8.50 6.33
CA ALA A 419 -5.18 9.82 6.89
C ALA A 419 -6.63 9.93 7.41
N LEU A 420 -7.60 9.49 6.60
CA LEU A 420 -9.01 9.48 6.98
C LEU A 420 -9.27 8.54 8.18
N ILE A 421 -8.67 7.35 8.19
CA ILE A 421 -8.82 6.39 9.29
C ILE A 421 -8.25 6.99 10.57
N ASN A 422 -7.01 7.49 10.56
CA ASN A 422 -6.36 8.04 11.75
C ASN A 422 -7.13 9.22 12.32
N SER A 423 -7.52 10.19 11.48
CA SER A 423 -8.29 11.36 11.92
C SER A 423 -9.67 11.00 12.46
N SER A 424 -10.34 10.02 11.84
CA SER A 424 -11.69 9.65 12.23
C SER A 424 -11.73 8.72 13.44
N LEU A 425 -10.69 7.90 13.64
CA LEU A 425 -10.64 6.93 14.73
C LEU A 425 -10.70 7.62 16.10
N ASP A 426 -9.86 8.63 16.33
CA ASP A 426 -9.82 9.36 17.59
C ASP A 426 -11.13 10.13 17.84
N TRP A 427 -11.63 10.80 16.80
CA TRP A 427 -12.89 11.53 16.86
C TRP A 427 -14.10 10.63 17.16
N LEU A 428 -14.25 9.51 16.44
CA LEU A 428 -15.30 8.53 16.68
C LEU A 428 -15.19 7.90 18.08
N THR A 429 -13.96 7.60 18.51
CA THR A 429 -13.72 7.04 19.85
C THR A 429 -14.17 7.99 20.94
N ALA A 430 -13.88 9.29 20.81
CA ALA A 430 -14.34 10.30 21.74
C ALA A 430 -15.88 10.40 21.78
N ILE A 431 -16.56 10.29 20.63
CA ILE A 431 -18.02 10.26 20.56
C ILE A 431 -18.57 9.02 21.26
N HIS A 432 -18.05 7.83 20.95
CA HIS A 432 -18.51 6.59 21.56
C HIS A 432 -18.24 6.53 23.08
N VAL A 433 -17.08 7.02 23.52
CA VAL A 433 -16.78 7.15 24.96
C VAL A 433 -17.81 8.06 25.64
N THR A 434 -18.11 9.22 25.01
CA THR A 434 -19.11 10.15 25.56
C THR A 434 -20.50 9.50 25.65
N GLN A 435 -20.91 8.74 24.62
CA GLN A 435 -22.18 8.02 24.61
C GLN A 435 -22.22 6.93 25.69
N LEU A 436 -21.16 6.14 25.85
CA LEU A 436 -21.09 5.07 26.84
C LEU A 436 -21.02 5.63 28.28
N ASN A 437 -20.33 6.75 28.49
CA ASN A 437 -20.24 7.40 29.80
C ASN A 437 -21.61 7.89 30.32
N GLN A 438 -22.59 8.14 29.45
CA GLN A 438 -23.95 8.51 29.88
C GLN A 438 -24.61 7.40 30.71
N TYR A 439 -24.17 6.17 30.58
CA TYR A 439 -24.67 5.02 31.35
C TYR A 439 -23.94 4.82 32.68
N MET A 440 -22.80 5.51 32.92
CA MET A 440 -22.04 5.47 34.18
C MET A 440 -22.65 6.41 35.22
N THR A 441 -23.90 6.20 35.56
CA THR A 441 -24.60 7.02 36.55
C THR A 441 -25.02 6.20 37.73
N PRO A 442 -25.09 6.79 38.93
CA PRO A 442 -25.60 6.09 40.13
C PRO A 442 -27.03 5.58 40.01
N LYS A 443 -27.76 6.00 38.96
CA LYS A 443 -29.13 5.52 38.67
C LYS A 443 -29.12 4.23 37.84
N ASN A 444 -28.00 3.87 37.23
CA ASN A 444 -27.91 2.64 36.43
C ASN A 444 -27.46 1.48 37.33
N TRP A 445 -28.39 0.59 37.61
CA TRP A 445 -28.18 -0.57 38.49
C TRP A 445 -27.07 -1.50 37.96
N ILE A 446 -26.94 -1.67 36.64
CA ILE A 446 -25.88 -2.49 36.00
C ILE A 446 -24.51 -1.93 36.31
N PHE A 447 -24.36 -0.61 36.22
CA PHE A 447 -23.11 0.07 36.55
C PHE A 447 -22.72 -0.11 38.01
N ILE A 448 -23.71 0.06 38.96
CA ILE A 448 -23.47 -0.11 40.39
C ILE A 448 -23.09 -1.56 40.69
N GLU A 449 -23.85 -2.52 40.19
CA GLU A 449 -23.58 -3.96 40.40
C GLU A 449 -22.17 -4.32 39.90
N ARG A 450 -21.78 -3.84 38.71
CA ARG A 450 -20.44 -4.08 38.15
C ARG A 450 -19.33 -3.42 38.98
N LEU A 451 -19.59 -2.20 39.47
CA LEU A 451 -18.66 -1.48 40.32
C LEU A 451 -18.46 -2.21 41.66
N ASP A 452 -19.56 -2.71 42.28
CA ASP A 452 -19.50 -3.44 43.54
C ASP A 452 -18.77 -4.78 43.37
N GLN A 453 -19.05 -5.53 42.29
CA GLN A 453 -18.35 -6.78 41.96
C GLN A 453 -16.85 -6.56 41.82
N LEU A 454 -16.42 -5.55 41.04
CA LEU A 454 -15.00 -5.22 40.86
C LEU A 454 -14.38 -4.71 42.15
N THR A 455 -15.09 -3.88 42.93
CA THR A 455 -14.59 -3.38 44.21
C THR A 455 -14.36 -4.55 45.18
N ALA A 456 -15.28 -5.51 45.23
CA ALA A 456 -15.10 -6.71 46.03
C ALA A 456 -13.91 -7.57 45.59
N GLN A 457 -13.69 -7.69 44.26
CA GLN A 457 -12.53 -8.40 43.69
C GLN A 457 -11.19 -7.77 44.11
N TYR A 458 -11.13 -6.45 44.19
CA TYR A 458 -9.91 -5.70 44.55
C TYR A 458 -9.83 -5.31 46.03
N GLN A 459 -10.70 -5.85 46.91
CA GLN A 459 -10.71 -5.54 48.37
C GLN A 459 -9.33 -5.76 49.03
N HIS A 460 -8.53 -6.71 48.53
CA HIS A 460 -7.19 -6.99 49.04
C HIS A 460 -6.21 -5.81 48.92
N VAL A 461 -6.51 -4.80 48.09
CA VAL A 461 -5.69 -3.58 47.89
C VAL A 461 -6.07 -2.48 48.92
N GLY A 462 -7.12 -2.68 49.71
CA GLY A 462 -7.54 -1.74 50.75
C GLY A 462 -8.36 -0.55 50.24
N ALA A 463 -8.08 0.65 50.77
CA ALA A 463 -8.87 1.86 50.48
C ALA A 463 -8.94 2.28 48.99
N ASP A 464 -8.06 1.78 48.15
CA ASP A 464 -8.02 2.09 46.70
C ASP A 464 -8.85 1.14 45.83
N ALA A 465 -9.49 0.13 46.41
CA ALA A 465 -10.25 -0.89 45.68
C ALA A 465 -11.31 -0.31 44.73
N GLN A 466 -12.11 0.66 45.20
CA GLN A 466 -13.13 1.33 44.39
C GLN A 466 -12.51 2.16 43.24
N ARG A 467 -11.38 2.81 43.48
CA ARG A 467 -10.65 3.60 42.49
C ARG A 467 -10.09 2.69 41.37
N ILE A 468 -9.57 1.52 41.76
CA ILE A 468 -9.12 0.50 40.80
C ILE A 468 -10.31 -0.05 40.00
N ALA A 469 -11.42 -0.38 40.65
CA ALA A 469 -12.63 -0.84 39.99
C ALA A 469 -13.14 0.15 38.94
N LEU A 470 -13.18 1.44 39.26
CA LEU A 470 -13.53 2.50 38.32
C LEU A 470 -12.55 2.58 37.14
N SER A 471 -11.25 2.46 37.38
CA SER A 471 -10.25 2.48 36.31
C SER A 471 -10.39 1.31 35.34
N VAL A 472 -10.76 0.14 35.84
CA VAL A 472 -11.06 -1.04 35.00
C VAL A 472 -12.30 -0.80 34.15
N ILE A 473 -13.39 -0.25 34.74
CA ILE A 473 -14.60 0.06 33.98
C ILE A 473 -14.30 1.11 32.89
N TYR A 474 -13.53 2.16 33.22
CA TYR A 474 -13.10 3.16 32.23
C TYR A 474 -12.31 2.56 31.08
N ARG A 475 -11.40 1.62 31.36
CA ARG A 475 -10.65 0.89 30.35
C ARG A 475 -11.57 0.05 29.46
N ASP A 476 -12.50 -0.69 30.07
CA ASP A 476 -13.46 -1.52 29.35
C ASP A 476 -14.35 -0.67 28.42
N ILE A 477 -14.80 0.50 28.88
CA ILE A 477 -15.57 1.46 28.07
C ILE A 477 -14.71 1.99 26.91
N HIS A 478 -13.46 2.33 27.17
CA HIS A 478 -12.55 2.80 26.12
C HIS A 478 -12.33 1.74 25.04
N TYR A 479 -12.12 0.48 25.43
CA TYR A 479 -11.97 -0.62 24.46
C TYR A 479 -13.26 -0.88 23.68
N GLN A 480 -14.41 -0.77 24.31
CA GLN A 480 -15.71 -0.89 23.63
C GLN A 480 -15.95 0.26 22.65
N ALA A 481 -15.65 1.48 23.05
CA ALA A 481 -15.73 2.67 22.20
C ALA A 481 -14.80 2.57 20.98
N LEU A 482 -13.54 2.18 21.22
CA LEU A 482 -12.55 1.97 20.18
C LEU A 482 -12.99 0.87 19.20
N THR A 483 -13.53 -0.25 19.71
CA THR A 483 -14.09 -1.34 18.89
C THR A 483 -15.24 -0.84 18.01
N SER A 484 -16.14 -0.04 18.56
CA SER A 484 -17.25 0.56 17.80
C SER A 484 -16.76 1.49 16.71
N SER A 485 -15.71 2.27 16.97
CA SER A 485 -15.09 3.17 16.00
C SER A 485 -14.44 2.39 14.84
N PHE A 486 -13.74 1.29 15.13
CA PHE A 486 -13.24 0.40 14.08
C PHE A 486 -14.37 -0.18 13.23
N ASN A 487 -15.47 -0.62 13.86
CA ASN A 487 -16.62 -1.16 13.15
C ASN A 487 -17.24 -0.13 12.21
N ASP A 488 -17.39 1.12 12.62
CA ASP A 488 -17.95 2.19 11.80
C ASP A 488 -17.06 2.52 10.60
N LEU A 489 -15.75 2.59 10.80
CA LEU A 489 -14.79 2.81 9.71
C LEU A 489 -14.75 1.64 8.73
N LEU A 490 -14.82 0.40 9.22
CA LEU A 490 -14.89 -0.79 8.36
C LEU A 490 -16.19 -0.83 7.55
N ARG A 491 -17.34 -0.44 8.13
CA ARG A 491 -18.61 -0.30 7.42
C ARG A 491 -18.51 0.74 6.32
N LEU A 492 -17.96 1.92 6.64
CA LEU A 492 -17.77 2.99 5.66
C LEU A 492 -16.91 2.51 4.48
N LEU A 493 -15.78 1.88 4.76
CA LEU A 493 -14.88 1.36 3.73
C LEU A 493 -15.57 0.28 2.87
N SER A 494 -16.33 -0.63 3.48
CA SER A 494 -17.12 -1.64 2.78
C SER A 494 -18.14 -0.99 1.82
N VAL A 495 -18.87 0.01 2.28
CA VAL A 495 -19.86 0.74 1.46
C VAL A 495 -19.18 1.44 0.27
N ILE A 496 -18.03 2.10 0.50
CA ILE A 496 -17.25 2.73 -0.58
C ILE A 496 -16.84 1.69 -1.63
N MET A 497 -16.35 0.51 -1.21
CA MET A 497 -15.96 -0.57 -2.12
C MET A 497 -17.15 -1.10 -2.92
N ILE A 498 -18.30 -1.32 -2.27
CA ILE A 498 -19.52 -1.81 -2.93
C ILE A 498 -20.05 -0.78 -3.93
N ILE A 499 -20.11 0.50 -3.57
CA ILE A 499 -20.52 1.58 -4.50
C ILE A 499 -19.56 1.65 -5.69
N THR A 500 -18.25 1.56 -5.44
CA THR A 500 -17.23 1.61 -6.48
C THR A 500 -17.35 0.42 -7.45
N ALA A 501 -17.83 -0.74 -6.99
CA ALA A 501 -18.09 -1.89 -7.88
C ALA A 501 -19.01 -1.51 -9.06
N PHE A 502 -20.00 -0.65 -8.85
CA PHE A 502 -20.94 -0.24 -9.92
C PHE A 502 -20.26 0.57 -11.03
N LEU A 503 -19.10 1.16 -10.81
CA LEU A 503 -18.33 1.84 -11.87
C LEU A 503 -17.93 0.88 -13.00
N THR A 504 -17.81 -0.41 -12.71
CA THR A 504 -17.47 -1.42 -13.71
C THR A 504 -18.55 -1.59 -14.80
N ILE A 505 -19.79 -1.21 -14.52
CA ILE A 505 -20.90 -1.24 -15.49
C ILE A 505 -20.64 -0.27 -16.65
N PHE A 506 -19.98 0.85 -16.35
CA PHE A 506 -19.66 1.88 -17.34
C PHE A 506 -18.39 1.58 -18.15
N MET A 507 -17.64 0.53 -17.83
CA MET A 507 -16.42 0.16 -18.57
C MET A 507 -16.76 -0.47 -19.93
N ASP A 508 -15.88 -0.26 -20.92
CA ASP A 508 -15.95 -0.92 -22.20
C ASP A 508 -15.30 -2.33 -22.11
N ARG A 509 -15.75 -3.26 -22.95
CA ARG A 509 -15.16 -4.60 -22.98
C ARG A 509 -13.68 -4.53 -23.37
N ALA A 510 -12.82 -5.13 -22.57
CA ALA A 510 -11.45 -5.39 -23.00
C ALA A 510 -11.46 -6.36 -24.20
N LYS A 511 -10.50 -6.22 -25.11
CA LYS A 511 -10.30 -7.21 -26.18
C LYS A 511 -10.10 -8.58 -25.54
N LYS A 512 -10.83 -9.59 -26.01
CA LYS A 512 -10.63 -10.98 -25.55
C LYS A 512 -9.16 -11.36 -25.73
N MET A 513 -8.50 -11.75 -24.65
CA MET A 513 -7.24 -12.48 -24.75
C MET A 513 -7.57 -13.86 -25.30
N ASN A 514 -7.21 -14.14 -26.55
CA ASN A 514 -7.24 -15.51 -27.06
C ASN A 514 -6.07 -16.27 -26.43
N ILE A 515 -6.35 -17.38 -25.79
CA ILE A 515 -5.37 -18.30 -25.21
C ILE A 515 -4.66 -19.05 -26.35
#